data_b12ab171d30a304d8b8d1dc7fa09459c
#
_entry.id   b12ab171d30a304d8b8d1dc7fa09459c
#
_cell.length_a   1.000
_cell.length_b   1.000
_cell.length_c   1.000
_cell.angle_alpha   90.00
_cell.angle_beta   90.00
_cell.angle_gamma   90.00
#
_symmetry.space_group_name_H-M   'P 1'
#
loop_
_entity.id
_entity.type
_entity.pdbx_description
1 polymer ?
#
loop_
_entity_poly.entity_id
_entity_poly.type
_entity_poly.pdbx_seq_one_letter_code
_entity_poly.pdbx_strand_id
1 'polypeptide(L)'
;YFHGKNIVHLPTTKCHIYTTTTGAMKNAFGGLLNTNRHYTHSHIHETLVDLLAIQKEIHTGLFAMMDGSTAGNGPGPRIMYPTTKNVILASNDQVAIDSVATKIMGFDPMAVDYIRLGHQEGLGVGDPREIEIVGDVDAAAENWNFKVGGHLHSFMGWLAWYGPTKVLQKAIMHTPLVAAPIMFSEVFHDYYHWPLKEKKIFERWREESPWGHLFAKYEAEGAQAPSTAPVGAA
;
A
#
# COMPACT_ATOMS: atom_id res chain seq x y z
N TYR A 1 6.27 -21.21 10.37
CA TYR A 1 4.93 -20.87 10.82
C TYR A 1 3.94 -20.76 9.65
N PHE A 2 4.30 -20.10 8.56
CA PHE A 2 3.42 -19.81 7.42
C PHE A 2 3.22 -20.98 6.44
N HIS A 3 4.15 -21.91 6.36
CA HIS A 3 4.09 -23.04 5.42
C HIS A 3 2.81 -23.86 5.59
N GLY A 4 2.13 -24.14 4.48
CA GLY A 4 0.87 -24.88 4.44
C GLY A 4 -0.36 -24.16 5.01
N LYS A 5 -0.27 -22.84 5.24
CA LYS A 5 -1.40 -22.02 5.69
C LYS A 5 -2.05 -21.28 4.53
N ASN A 6 -3.36 -21.10 4.61
CA ASN A 6 -4.05 -20.14 3.74
C ASN A 6 -3.82 -18.71 4.25
N ILE A 7 -3.61 -17.78 3.34
CA ILE A 7 -3.44 -16.37 3.64
C ILE A 7 -4.53 -15.55 2.95
N VAL A 8 -5.13 -14.64 3.71
CA VAL A 8 -6.01 -13.60 3.17
C VAL A 8 -5.34 -12.26 3.38
N HIS A 9 -5.01 -11.58 2.30
CA HIS A 9 -4.50 -10.22 2.32
C HIS A 9 -5.65 -9.22 2.40
N LEU A 10 -5.56 -8.26 3.31
CA LEU A 10 -6.54 -7.19 3.49
C LEU A 10 -5.87 -5.81 3.27
N PRO A 11 -5.40 -5.51 2.05
CA PRO A 11 -4.79 -4.21 1.76
C PRO A 11 -5.85 -3.13 1.61
N THR A 12 -5.42 -1.87 1.77
CA THR A 12 -6.22 -0.68 1.42
C THR A 12 -5.74 -0.13 0.08
N THR A 13 -6.68 0.28 -0.77
CA THR A 13 -6.37 0.95 -2.06
C THR A 13 -5.74 2.31 -1.79
N LYS A 14 -4.46 2.47 -2.11
CA LYS A 14 -3.73 3.72 -1.87
C LYS A 14 -2.51 3.91 -2.76
N CYS A 15 -2.16 5.17 -2.97
CA CYS A 15 -0.93 5.56 -3.64
C CYS A 15 0.32 5.23 -2.81
N HIS A 16 1.44 5.11 -3.51
CA HIS A 16 2.75 4.90 -2.89
C HIS A 16 3.84 5.55 -3.73
N ILE A 17 4.72 6.31 -3.08
CA ILE A 17 5.74 7.12 -3.74
C ILE A 17 6.74 6.30 -4.59
N TYR A 18 7.06 5.06 -4.20
CA TYR A 18 8.06 4.23 -4.91
C TYR A 18 7.44 3.21 -5.86
N THR A 19 6.27 2.72 -5.54
CA THR A 19 5.60 1.65 -6.30
C THR A 19 4.33 2.12 -6.99
N THR A 20 4.08 3.42 -7.05
CA THR A 20 2.86 4.07 -7.57
C THR A 20 1.62 3.69 -6.77
N THR A 21 1.38 2.42 -6.52
CA THR A 21 0.27 1.89 -5.74
C THR A 21 0.76 0.94 -4.66
N THR A 22 -0.06 0.75 -3.65
CA THR A 22 0.09 -0.30 -2.64
C THR A 22 -1.09 -1.24 -2.79
N GLY A 23 -0.83 -2.53 -2.86
CA GLY A 23 -1.86 -3.52 -3.11
C GLY A 23 -1.60 -4.83 -2.37
N ALA A 24 -2.18 -5.91 -2.89
CA ALA A 24 -2.10 -7.24 -2.34
C ALA A 24 -0.67 -7.80 -2.36
N MET A 25 0.07 -7.62 -3.47
CA MET A 25 1.45 -8.07 -3.58
C MET A 25 2.34 -7.42 -2.52
N LYS A 26 2.14 -6.12 -2.25
CA LYS A 26 2.94 -5.40 -1.26
C LYS A 26 2.53 -5.69 0.19
N ASN A 27 1.37 -6.25 0.44
CA ASN A 27 0.89 -6.53 1.80
C ASN A 27 1.78 -7.53 2.55
N ALA A 28 2.34 -8.50 1.85
CA ALA A 28 3.30 -9.47 2.39
C ALA A 28 4.64 -8.86 2.83
N PHE A 29 5.01 -7.70 2.30
CA PHE A 29 6.27 -7.03 2.60
C PHE A 29 6.47 -6.75 4.11
N GLY A 30 5.38 -6.47 4.82
CA GLY A 30 5.40 -6.26 6.27
C GLY A 30 5.45 -7.54 7.09
N GLY A 31 4.86 -8.62 6.59
CA GLY A 31 4.68 -9.88 7.32
C GLY A 31 5.77 -10.92 7.10
N LEU A 32 6.33 -10.99 5.89
CA LEU A 32 7.35 -11.99 5.53
C LEU A 32 8.79 -11.49 5.67
N LEU A 33 9.02 -10.18 5.61
CA LEU A 33 10.36 -9.61 5.75
C LEU A 33 10.63 -9.13 7.17
N ASN A 34 11.89 -9.23 7.58
CA ASN A 34 12.36 -8.76 8.89
C ASN A 34 12.56 -7.24 8.93
N THR A 35 13.12 -6.73 10.02
CA THR A 35 13.39 -5.29 10.24
C THR A 35 14.29 -4.66 9.19
N ASN A 36 15.15 -5.45 8.52
CA ASN A 36 16.07 -4.97 7.47
C ASN A 36 15.38 -4.82 6.11
N ARG A 37 14.06 -4.99 6.01
CA ARG A 37 13.30 -4.85 4.76
C ARG A 37 13.55 -3.54 4.02
N HIS A 38 13.99 -2.50 4.71
CA HIS A 38 14.33 -1.22 4.08
C HIS A 38 15.48 -1.33 3.08
N TYR A 39 16.35 -2.34 3.23
CA TYR A 39 17.45 -2.58 2.30
C TYR A 39 16.96 -2.99 0.90
N THR A 40 15.78 -3.57 0.81
CA THR A 40 15.21 -4.01 -0.47
C THR A 40 14.53 -2.89 -1.26
N HIS A 41 14.40 -1.67 -0.69
CA HIS A 41 13.75 -0.57 -1.42
C HIS A 41 14.47 -0.18 -2.71
N SER A 42 15.76 -0.48 -2.85
CA SER A 42 16.49 -0.28 -4.10
C SER A 42 16.06 -1.22 -5.23
N HIS A 43 15.40 -2.32 -4.88
CA HIS A 43 14.89 -3.36 -5.78
C HIS A 43 13.47 -3.75 -5.37
N ILE A 44 12.65 -2.75 -5.04
CA ILE A 44 11.35 -3.03 -4.41
C ILE A 44 10.40 -3.77 -5.35
N HIS A 45 10.43 -3.47 -6.63
CA HIS A 45 9.56 -4.10 -7.62
C HIS A 45 9.87 -5.59 -7.78
N GLU A 46 11.13 -5.92 -7.96
CA GLU A 46 11.61 -7.31 -8.04
C GLU A 46 11.34 -8.05 -6.73
N THR A 47 11.59 -7.39 -5.58
CA THR A 47 11.32 -7.97 -4.26
C THR A 47 9.85 -8.34 -4.08
N LEU A 48 8.91 -7.54 -4.59
CA LEU A 48 7.48 -7.84 -4.50
C LEU A 48 7.09 -9.06 -5.33
N VAL A 49 7.72 -9.23 -6.50
CA VAL A 49 7.53 -10.40 -7.37
C VAL A 49 8.09 -11.65 -6.71
N ASP A 50 9.31 -11.58 -6.17
CA ASP A 50 9.93 -12.70 -5.44
C ASP A 50 9.09 -13.11 -4.22
N LEU A 51 8.56 -12.13 -3.46
CA LEU A 51 7.68 -12.40 -2.33
C LEU A 51 6.39 -13.09 -2.76
N LEU A 52 5.81 -12.73 -3.89
CA LEU A 52 4.62 -13.41 -4.41
C LEU A 52 4.96 -14.85 -4.84
N ALA A 53 6.08 -15.06 -5.50
CA ALA A 53 6.55 -16.40 -5.87
C ALA A 53 6.74 -17.29 -4.62
N ILE A 54 7.41 -16.77 -3.59
CA ILE A 54 7.58 -17.46 -2.30
C ILE A 54 6.22 -17.78 -1.67
N GLN A 55 5.29 -16.83 -1.65
CA GLN A 55 3.95 -17.05 -1.09
C GLN A 55 3.21 -18.17 -1.82
N LYS A 56 3.28 -18.21 -3.15
CA LYS A 56 2.65 -19.27 -3.97
C LYS A 56 3.26 -20.65 -3.70
N GLU A 57 4.52 -20.70 -3.31
CA GLU A 57 5.20 -21.94 -2.96
C GLU A 57 4.84 -22.42 -1.54
N ILE A 58 4.81 -21.51 -0.56
CA ILE A 58 4.68 -21.91 0.85
C ILE A 58 3.23 -21.97 1.35
N HIS A 59 2.28 -21.30 0.69
CA HIS A 59 0.89 -21.27 1.08
C HIS A 59 0.03 -22.21 0.25
N THR A 60 -0.98 -22.81 0.88
CA THR A 60 -1.96 -23.68 0.20
C THR A 60 -3.03 -22.88 -0.53
N GLY A 61 -3.24 -21.62 -0.16
CA GLY A 61 -4.14 -20.70 -0.82
C GLY A 61 -3.80 -19.25 -0.50
N LEU A 62 -3.91 -18.41 -1.52
CA LEU A 62 -3.77 -16.96 -1.42
C LEU A 62 -5.06 -16.31 -1.89
N PHE A 63 -5.56 -15.38 -1.09
CA PHE A 63 -6.71 -14.56 -1.44
C PHE A 63 -6.46 -13.12 -1.01
N ALA A 64 -7.01 -12.17 -1.73
CA ALA A 64 -6.96 -10.77 -1.36
C ALA A 64 -8.35 -10.16 -1.38
N MET A 65 -8.64 -9.35 -0.37
CA MET A 65 -9.80 -8.47 -0.32
C MET A 65 -9.30 -7.06 -0.03
N MET A 66 -9.36 -6.20 -1.03
CA MET A 66 -8.80 -4.85 -0.99
C MET A 66 -9.90 -3.84 -0.68
N ASP A 67 -9.69 -3.09 0.40
CA ASP A 67 -10.59 -2.03 0.82
C ASP A 67 -10.33 -0.74 0.04
N GLY A 68 -11.35 -0.26 -0.64
CA GLY A 68 -11.44 1.05 -1.30
C GLY A 68 -12.65 1.83 -0.82
N SER A 69 -13.25 1.49 0.33
CA SER A 69 -14.33 2.30 0.92
C SER A 69 -13.84 3.74 1.15
N THR A 70 -12.64 3.88 1.70
CA THR A 70 -11.87 5.13 1.73
C THR A 70 -10.48 4.87 1.19
N ALA A 71 -10.23 5.30 -0.02
CA ALA A 71 -8.95 5.16 -0.69
C ALA A 71 -7.99 6.30 -0.33
N GLY A 72 -6.69 6.02 -0.38
CA GLY A 72 -5.64 6.99 -0.07
C GLY A 72 -5.04 7.61 -1.33
N ASN A 73 -5.33 8.89 -1.60
CA ASN A 73 -4.69 9.65 -2.67
C ASN A 73 -3.47 10.43 -2.13
N GLY A 74 -2.46 10.67 -2.95
CA GLY A 74 -1.31 11.52 -2.60
C GLY A 74 0.02 10.77 -2.53
N PRO A 75 1.04 11.39 -1.91
CA PRO A 75 2.41 10.90 -1.97
C PRO A 75 2.70 9.66 -1.12
N GLY A 76 1.72 9.04 -0.50
CA GLY A 76 1.83 7.85 0.33
C GLY A 76 3.25 7.24 0.54
N PRO A 77 3.41 6.40 1.53
CA PRO A 77 2.35 5.78 2.35
C PRO A 77 1.96 6.58 3.60
N ARG A 78 2.76 7.54 4.06
CA ARG A 78 2.49 8.31 5.28
C ARG A 78 1.56 9.49 5.03
N ILE A 79 1.79 10.23 3.96
CA ILE A 79 1.02 11.42 3.59
C ILE A 79 -0.03 11.00 2.57
N MET A 80 -1.28 10.88 3.00
CA MET A 80 -2.40 10.49 2.15
C MET A 80 -3.65 11.28 2.47
N TYR A 81 -4.38 11.61 1.42
CA TYR A 81 -5.66 12.27 1.53
C TYR A 81 -6.79 11.25 1.39
N PRO A 82 -7.65 11.07 2.40
CA PRO A 82 -8.75 10.13 2.36
C PRO A 82 -9.76 10.56 1.28
N THR A 83 -10.11 9.62 0.42
CA THR A 83 -11.06 9.82 -0.68
C THR A 83 -12.07 8.69 -0.65
N THR A 84 -13.33 9.00 -0.32
CA THR A 84 -14.41 8.01 -0.26
C THR A 84 -14.73 7.50 -1.67
N LYS A 85 -14.63 6.18 -1.87
CA LYS A 85 -14.85 5.50 -3.15
C LYS A 85 -15.88 4.37 -3.08
N ASN A 86 -16.12 3.82 -1.90
CA ASN A 86 -17.12 2.78 -1.65
C ASN A 86 -16.96 1.51 -2.50
N VAL A 87 -15.70 1.13 -2.76
CA VAL A 87 -15.36 -0.04 -3.57
C VAL A 87 -14.65 -1.08 -2.70
N ILE A 88 -14.98 -2.35 -2.91
CA ILE A 88 -14.23 -3.50 -2.41
C ILE A 88 -13.86 -4.36 -3.61
N LEU A 89 -12.59 -4.72 -3.72
CA LEU A 89 -12.08 -5.65 -4.72
C LEU A 89 -11.71 -6.96 -4.04
N ALA A 90 -11.94 -8.08 -4.71
CA ALA A 90 -11.55 -9.39 -4.21
C ALA A 90 -11.02 -10.28 -5.34
N SER A 91 -9.96 -11.02 -5.10
CA SER A 91 -9.39 -11.96 -6.06
C SER A 91 -8.48 -12.98 -5.38
N ASN A 92 -8.34 -14.15 -5.98
CA ASN A 92 -7.29 -15.10 -5.68
C ASN A 92 -5.99 -14.85 -6.50
N ASP A 93 -6.03 -13.90 -7.41
CA ASP A 93 -4.87 -13.43 -8.18
C ASP A 93 -4.44 -12.05 -7.67
N GLN A 94 -3.28 -12.01 -6.99
CA GLN A 94 -2.74 -10.80 -6.38
C GLN A 94 -2.26 -9.79 -7.42
N VAL A 95 -1.82 -10.24 -8.59
CA VAL A 95 -1.41 -9.37 -9.69
C VAL A 95 -2.65 -8.73 -10.33
N ALA A 96 -3.70 -9.52 -10.55
CA ALA A 96 -4.93 -9.04 -11.17
C ALA A 96 -5.65 -7.99 -10.29
N ILE A 97 -5.78 -8.23 -8.99
CA ILE A 97 -6.43 -7.27 -8.09
C ILE A 97 -5.65 -5.95 -8.03
N ASP A 98 -4.29 -6.02 -7.99
CA ASP A 98 -3.44 -4.83 -8.00
C ASP A 98 -3.52 -4.09 -9.33
N SER A 99 -3.63 -4.81 -10.45
CA SER A 99 -3.82 -4.23 -11.78
C SER A 99 -5.15 -3.47 -11.88
N VAL A 100 -6.26 -4.09 -11.49
CA VAL A 100 -7.57 -3.44 -11.51
C VAL A 100 -7.59 -2.22 -10.59
N ALA A 101 -7.09 -2.35 -9.36
CA ALA A 101 -6.99 -1.23 -8.42
C ALA A 101 -6.17 -0.08 -9.00
N THR A 102 -5.03 -0.38 -9.62
CA THR A 102 -4.14 0.61 -10.24
C THR A 102 -4.84 1.34 -11.38
N LYS A 103 -5.60 0.61 -12.22
CA LYS A 103 -6.36 1.18 -13.34
C LYS A 103 -7.44 2.14 -12.85
N ILE A 104 -8.28 1.74 -11.89
CA ILE A 104 -9.35 2.61 -11.37
C ILE A 104 -8.79 3.82 -10.60
N MET A 105 -7.62 3.71 -9.99
CA MET A 105 -6.91 4.86 -9.42
C MET A 105 -6.46 5.88 -10.48
N GLY A 106 -6.41 5.49 -11.76
CA GLY A 106 -6.06 6.37 -12.88
C GLY A 106 -4.63 6.19 -13.39
N PHE A 107 -3.96 5.11 -13.05
CA PHE A 107 -2.62 4.78 -13.55
C PHE A 107 -2.67 3.66 -14.58
N ASP A 108 -1.65 3.57 -15.42
CA ASP A 108 -1.44 2.42 -16.30
C ASP A 108 -0.80 1.27 -15.50
N PRO A 109 -1.49 0.13 -15.29
CA PRO A 109 -0.94 -0.99 -14.55
C PRO A 109 0.33 -1.57 -15.17
N MET A 110 0.42 -1.60 -16.51
CA MET A 110 1.58 -2.15 -17.20
C MET A 110 2.80 -1.22 -17.17
N ALA A 111 2.61 0.05 -16.81
CA ALA A 111 3.71 0.97 -16.51
C ALA A 111 4.23 0.83 -15.07
N VAL A 112 3.53 0.07 -14.21
CA VAL A 112 3.96 -0.23 -12.84
C VAL A 112 4.77 -1.51 -12.81
N ASP A 113 6.07 -1.41 -12.58
CA ASP A 113 7.03 -2.50 -12.78
C ASP A 113 6.67 -3.78 -12.04
N TYR A 114 6.26 -3.75 -10.76
CA TYR A 114 5.97 -4.99 -10.03
C TYR A 114 4.73 -5.73 -10.58
N ILE A 115 3.74 -5.02 -11.15
CA ILE A 115 2.58 -5.62 -11.80
C ILE A 115 3.01 -6.24 -13.12
N ARG A 116 3.75 -5.47 -13.94
CA ARG A 116 4.25 -5.93 -15.23
C ARG A 116 5.17 -7.14 -15.08
N LEU A 117 6.12 -7.11 -14.15
CA LEU A 117 7.02 -8.23 -13.86
C LEU A 117 6.26 -9.45 -13.36
N GLY A 118 5.30 -9.28 -12.43
CA GLY A 118 4.47 -10.38 -11.95
C GLY A 118 3.67 -11.06 -13.06
N HIS A 119 3.19 -10.28 -14.03
CA HIS A 119 2.53 -10.79 -15.25
C HIS A 119 3.52 -11.55 -16.14
N GLN A 120 4.70 -10.98 -16.40
CA GLN A 120 5.73 -11.59 -17.25
C GLN A 120 6.28 -12.91 -16.68
N GLU A 121 6.40 -13.01 -15.37
CA GLU A 121 6.82 -14.23 -14.66
C GLU A 121 5.68 -15.27 -14.51
N GLY A 122 4.48 -14.98 -15.03
CA GLY A 122 3.34 -15.90 -14.97
C GLY A 122 2.77 -16.09 -13.56
N LEU A 123 3.01 -15.12 -12.64
CA LEU A 123 2.51 -15.17 -11.28
C LEU A 123 1.06 -14.69 -11.15
N GLY A 124 0.51 -14.09 -12.19
CA GLY A 124 -0.86 -13.63 -12.28
C GLY A 124 -1.09 -12.76 -13.52
N VAL A 125 -2.31 -12.26 -13.69
CA VAL A 125 -2.71 -11.47 -14.86
C VAL A 125 -2.57 -9.98 -14.57
N GLY A 126 -1.60 -9.31 -15.20
CA GLY A 126 -1.34 -7.88 -15.01
C GLY A 126 -2.01 -7.00 -16.07
N ASP A 127 -2.28 -7.50 -17.29
CA ASP A 127 -2.94 -6.73 -18.33
C ASP A 127 -4.46 -6.62 -18.04
N PRO A 128 -5.00 -5.42 -17.80
CA PRO A 128 -6.43 -5.27 -17.49
C PRO A 128 -7.38 -5.76 -18.58
N ARG A 129 -6.90 -5.92 -19.82
CA ARG A 129 -7.70 -6.42 -20.94
C ARG A 129 -7.92 -7.93 -20.89
N GLU A 130 -7.10 -8.64 -20.12
CA GLU A 130 -7.15 -10.08 -19.94
C GLU A 130 -7.85 -10.48 -18.62
N ILE A 131 -8.27 -9.48 -17.81
CA ILE A 131 -8.90 -9.72 -16.51
C ILE A 131 -10.42 -9.69 -16.68
N GLU A 132 -11.08 -10.78 -16.35
CA GLU A 132 -12.53 -10.83 -16.22
C GLU A 132 -12.95 -10.18 -14.88
N ILE A 133 -13.85 -9.21 -14.99
CA ILE A 133 -14.40 -8.50 -13.82
C ILE A 133 -15.84 -8.97 -13.62
N VAL A 134 -16.13 -9.47 -12.42
CA VAL A 134 -17.44 -9.93 -11.99
C VAL A 134 -17.97 -9.00 -10.90
N GLY A 135 -19.21 -8.58 -11.02
CA GLY A 135 -19.86 -7.67 -10.08
C GLY A 135 -20.11 -6.29 -10.72
N ASP A 136 -19.70 -5.22 -10.03
CA ASP A 136 -19.92 -3.85 -10.51
C ASP A 136 -18.83 -3.45 -11.52
N VAL A 137 -19.09 -3.73 -12.79
CA VAL A 137 -18.19 -3.41 -13.91
C VAL A 137 -18.07 -1.90 -14.16
N ASP A 138 -19.09 -1.13 -13.81
CA ASP A 138 -19.10 0.32 -13.97
C ASP A 138 -18.12 0.96 -13.00
N ALA A 139 -18.09 0.49 -11.74
CA ALA A 139 -17.09 0.91 -10.77
C ALA A 139 -15.65 0.60 -11.23
N ALA A 140 -15.46 -0.55 -11.90
CA ALA A 140 -14.15 -0.93 -12.44
C ALA A 140 -13.76 -0.13 -13.70
N ALA A 141 -14.69 0.57 -14.33
CA ALA A 141 -14.44 1.48 -15.45
C ALA A 141 -14.12 2.92 -14.99
N GLU A 142 -14.30 3.24 -13.73
CA GLU A 142 -13.99 4.56 -13.18
C GLU A 142 -12.51 4.94 -13.35
N ASN A 143 -12.26 6.24 -13.35
CA ASN A 143 -10.93 6.82 -13.22
C ASN A 143 -10.94 7.84 -12.08
N TRP A 144 -10.25 7.53 -10.99
CA TRP A 144 -10.22 8.38 -9.80
C TRP A 144 -9.27 9.58 -9.91
N ASN A 145 -8.46 9.64 -10.98
CA ASN A 145 -7.46 10.69 -11.20
C ASN A 145 -6.51 10.91 -10.00
N PHE A 146 -6.12 9.83 -9.34
CA PHE A 146 -5.17 9.90 -8.25
C PHE A 146 -3.79 10.35 -8.76
N LYS A 147 -3.03 10.96 -7.87
CA LYS A 147 -1.70 11.49 -8.19
C LYS A 147 -0.69 11.09 -7.14
N VAL A 148 0.42 10.53 -7.59
CA VAL A 148 1.59 10.28 -6.76
C VAL A 148 2.56 11.44 -6.98
N GLY A 149 2.90 12.17 -5.92
CA GLY A 149 3.85 13.28 -6.01
C GLY A 149 3.23 14.65 -5.76
N GLY A 150 3.91 15.71 -6.23
CA GLY A 150 3.47 17.09 -6.07
C GLY A 150 3.85 17.75 -4.73
N HIS A 151 4.62 17.07 -3.88
CA HIS A 151 5.08 17.57 -2.58
C HIS A 151 6.61 17.47 -2.46
N LEU A 152 7.19 18.31 -1.62
CA LEU A 152 8.64 18.30 -1.36
C LEU A 152 9.14 16.91 -0.92
N HIS A 153 8.38 16.22 -0.08
CA HIS A 153 8.69 14.86 0.36
C HIS A 153 8.76 13.86 -0.81
N SER A 154 7.82 13.96 -1.77
CA SER A 154 7.83 13.13 -2.98
C SER A 154 9.04 13.43 -3.87
N PHE A 155 9.41 14.70 -3.99
CA PHE A 155 10.59 15.12 -4.74
C PHE A 155 11.87 14.59 -4.09
N MET A 156 12.01 14.68 -2.78
CA MET A 156 13.16 14.13 -2.06
C MET A 156 13.24 12.60 -2.18
N GLY A 157 12.09 11.91 -2.10
CA GLY A 157 12.02 10.48 -2.35
C GLY A 157 12.43 10.13 -3.78
N TRP A 158 11.93 10.86 -4.78
CA TRP A 158 12.34 10.68 -6.17
C TRP A 158 13.85 10.92 -6.35
N LEU A 159 14.37 11.98 -5.75
CA LEU A 159 15.80 12.31 -5.82
C LEU A 159 16.67 11.17 -5.27
N ALA A 160 16.26 10.57 -4.16
CA ALA A 160 16.97 9.47 -3.51
C ALA A 160 16.89 8.15 -4.30
N TRP A 161 15.74 7.85 -4.94
CA TRP A 161 15.51 6.54 -5.56
C TRP A 161 15.76 6.54 -7.07
N TYR A 162 15.43 7.62 -7.76
CA TYR A 162 15.47 7.71 -9.23
C TYR A 162 16.37 8.85 -9.74
N GLY A 163 16.72 9.81 -8.87
CA GLY A 163 17.52 10.97 -9.21
C GLY A 163 19.04 10.72 -9.15
N PRO A 164 19.82 11.79 -9.31
CA PRO A 164 21.28 11.70 -9.34
C PRO A 164 21.90 11.20 -8.03
N THR A 165 21.21 11.32 -6.92
CA THR A 165 21.66 10.79 -5.62
C THR A 165 21.49 9.28 -5.46
N LYS A 166 20.93 8.60 -6.46
CA LYS A 166 20.80 7.14 -6.50
C LYS A 166 22.12 6.41 -6.22
N VAL A 167 23.26 7.01 -6.61
CA VAL A 167 24.59 6.45 -6.35
C VAL A 167 24.90 6.28 -4.86
N LEU A 168 24.29 7.10 -3.99
CA LEU A 168 24.44 7.04 -2.54
C LEU A 168 23.47 6.05 -1.87
N GLN A 169 22.49 5.54 -2.62
CA GLN A 169 21.42 4.71 -2.11
C GLN A 169 21.94 3.47 -1.36
N LYS A 170 22.92 2.76 -1.96
CA LYS A 170 23.50 1.57 -1.32
C LYS A 170 24.20 1.92 -0.01
N ALA A 171 24.96 3.03 0.02
CA ALA A 171 25.65 3.47 1.22
C ALA A 171 24.70 3.87 2.35
N ILE A 172 23.54 4.46 2.03
CA ILE A 172 22.54 4.88 3.02
C ILE A 172 21.66 3.71 3.41
N MET A 173 21.08 2.98 2.44
CA MET A 173 20.03 1.99 2.69
C MET A 173 20.54 0.62 3.17
N HIS A 174 21.81 0.29 2.87
CA HIS A 174 22.41 -0.98 3.28
C HIS A 174 23.37 -0.83 4.48
N THR A 175 23.26 0.26 5.20
CA THR A 175 24.08 0.53 6.40
C THR A 175 23.17 1.07 7.52
N PRO A 176 23.66 1.19 8.77
CA PRO A 176 22.91 1.82 9.86
C PRO A 176 22.47 3.27 9.58
N LEU A 177 23.06 3.92 8.56
CA LEU A 177 22.64 5.26 8.13
C LEU A 177 21.17 5.31 7.63
N VAL A 178 20.56 4.18 7.29
CA VAL A 178 19.14 4.10 6.95
C VAL A 178 18.21 4.64 8.04
N ALA A 179 18.65 4.62 9.29
CA ALA A 179 17.91 5.19 10.40
C ALA A 179 17.65 6.71 10.24
N ALA A 180 18.57 7.43 9.63
CA ALA A 180 18.45 8.89 9.48
C ALA A 180 17.29 9.31 8.57
N PRO A 181 17.12 8.82 7.32
CA PRO A 181 15.96 9.14 6.51
C PRO A 181 14.63 8.62 7.10
N ILE A 182 14.64 7.49 7.83
CA ILE A 182 13.45 7.00 8.53
C ILE A 182 13.04 7.99 9.62
N MET A 183 13.96 8.35 10.51
CA MET A 183 13.73 9.33 11.57
C MET A 183 13.31 10.69 11.02
N PHE A 184 13.95 11.16 9.95
CA PHE A 184 13.56 12.41 9.30
C PHE A 184 12.11 12.34 8.78
N SER A 185 11.72 11.24 8.13
CA SER A 185 10.35 11.03 7.64
C SER A 185 9.34 11.03 8.79
N GLU A 186 9.67 10.42 9.93
CA GLU A 186 8.82 10.38 11.12
C GLU A 186 8.65 11.77 11.73
N VAL A 187 9.76 12.44 12.00
CA VAL A 187 9.73 13.79 12.58
C VAL A 187 9.00 14.77 11.66
N PHE A 188 9.27 14.73 10.35
CA PHE A 188 8.58 15.60 9.39
C PHE A 188 7.08 15.35 9.37
N HIS A 189 6.66 14.08 9.35
CA HIS A 189 5.23 13.76 9.35
C HIS A 189 4.57 14.13 10.67
N ASP A 190 5.08 13.64 11.82
CA ASP A 190 4.39 13.68 13.09
C ASP A 190 4.39 15.08 13.72
N TYR A 191 5.46 15.86 13.55
CA TYR A 191 5.61 17.17 14.18
C TYR A 191 5.36 18.35 13.25
N TYR A 192 5.39 18.15 11.93
CA TYR A 192 5.19 19.25 10.98
C TYR A 192 3.96 19.02 10.10
N HIS A 193 3.90 17.94 9.33
CA HIS A 193 2.89 17.78 8.30
C HIS A 193 1.52 17.42 8.88
N TRP A 194 1.48 16.48 9.82
CA TRP A 194 0.25 16.06 10.49
C TRP A 194 -0.44 17.23 11.20
N PRO A 195 0.16 17.94 12.19
CA PRO A 195 -0.53 18.97 12.93
C PRO A 195 -0.93 20.18 12.07
N LEU A 196 -0.18 20.49 11.02
CA LEU A 196 -0.43 21.68 10.20
C LEU A 196 -1.44 21.47 9.07
N LYS A 197 -1.50 20.25 8.51
CA LYS A 197 -2.30 19.98 7.30
C LYS A 197 -3.19 18.77 7.41
N GLU A 198 -2.64 17.59 7.71
CA GLU A 198 -3.40 16.35 7.60
C GLU A 198 -4.46 16.20 8.67
N LYS A 199 -4.20 16.65 9.88
CA LYS A 199 -5.17 16.61 10.97
C LYS A 199 -6.50 17.26 10.57
N LYS A 200 -6.47 18.44 9.92
CA LYS A 200 -7.67 19.13 9.46
C LYS A 200 -8.41 18.35 8.36
N ILE A 201 -7.66 17.68 7.48
CA ILE A 201 -8.23 16.86 6.41
C ILE A 201 -8.88 15.62 7.00
N PHE A 202 -8.21 14.97 7.97
CA PHE A 202 -8.73 13.81 8.69
C PHE A 202 -9.99 14.17 9.50
N GLU A 203 -9.98 15.28 10.24
CA GLU A 203 -11.14 15.76 11.00
C GLU A 203 -12.34 16.02 10.08
N ARG A 204 -12.13 16.68 8.94
CA ARG A 204 -13.18 16.89 7.94
C ARG A 204 -13.71 15.55 7.39
N TRP A 205 -12.85 14.63 7.01
CA TRP A 205 -13.27 13.30 6.57
C TRP A 205 -14.06 12.57 7.64
N ARG A 206 -13.66 12.68 8.90
CA ARG A 206 -14.33 12.07 10.05
C ARG A 206 -15.73 12.63 10.26
N GLU A 207 -15.93 13.92 9.99
CA GLU A 207 -17.21 14.63 10.17
C GLU A 207 -18.14 14.50 8.95
N GLU A 208 -17.60 14.46 7.74
CA GLU A 208 -18.40 14.52 6.51
C GLU A 208 -18.65 13.15 5.87
N SER A 209 -17.83 12.15 6.17
CA SER A 209 -17.88 10.84 5.51
C SER A 209 -18.66 9.82 6.35
N PRO A 210 -19.50 8.95 5.72
CA PRO A 210 -20.14 7.84 6.41
C PRO A 210 -19.15 6.89 7.09
N TRP A 211 -17.99 6.70 6.48
CA TRP A 211 -16.91 5.87 7.04
C TRP A 211 -16.23 6.55 8.22
N GLY A 212 -16.08 7.86 8.17
CA GLY A 212 -15.60 8.66 9.31
C GLY A 212 -16.53 8.57 10.52
N HIS A 213 -17.84 8.62 10.30
CA HIS A 213 -18.84 8.42 11.36
C HIS A 213 -18.77 7.00 11.93
N LEU A 214 -18.64 6.00 11.08
CA LEU A 214 -18.50 4.60 11.52
C LEU A 214 -17.20 4.41 12.32
N PHE A 215 -16.10 4.97 11.87
CA PHE A 215 -14.83 4.97 12.58
C PHE A 215 -14.95 5.58 13.98
N ALA A 216 -15.57 6.78 14.07
CA ALA A 216 -15.80 7.45 15.35
C ALA A 216 -16.69 6.64 16.31
N LYS A 217 -17.69 5.93 15.76
CA LYS A 217 -18.56 5.04 16.55
C LYS A 217 -17.75 3.90 17.18
N TYR A 218 -16.96 3.17 16.40
CA TYR A 218 -16.15 2.06 16.91
C TYR A 218 -15.04 2.52 17.86
N GLU A 219 -14.48 3.70 17.65
CA GLU A 219 -13.52 4.28 18.58
C GLU A 219 -14.16 4.55 19.96
N ALA A 220 -15.38 5.08 19.97
CA ALA A 220 -16.13 5.31 21.20
C ALA A 220 -16.52 3.99 21.88
N GLU A 221 -16.95 2.98 21.15
CA GLU A 221 -17.26 1.66 21.66
C GLU A 221 -16.01 0.95 22.19
N GLY A 222 -14.88 1.03 21.49
CA GLY A 222 -13.60 0.47 21.91
C GLY A 222 -13.06 1.10 23.19
N ALA A 223 -13.28 2.40 23.36
CA ALA A 223 -12.91 3.11 24.59
C ALA A 223 -13.74 2.67 25.81
N GLN A 224 -14.91 2.09 25.59
CA GLN A 224 -15.79 1.55 26.65
C GLN A 224 -15.58 0.06 26.92
N ALA A 225 -14.88 -0.66 26.03
CA ALA A 225 -14.58 -2.07 26.23
C ALA A 225 -13.59 -2.24 27.40
N PRO A 226 -13.83 -3.21 28.30
CA PRO A 226 -12.86 -3.50 29.36
C PRO A 226 -11.53 -3.89 28.72
N SER A 227 -10.44 -3.29 29.22
CA SER A 227 -9.08 -3.59 28.80
C SER A 227 -8.85 -5.11 28.84
N THR A 228 -8.86 -5.78 27.71
CA THR A 228 -8.40 -7.16 27.63
C THR A 228 -6.91 -7.14 27.92
N ALA A 229 -6.50 -7.82 28.99
CA ALA A 229 -5.10 -7.97 29.35
C ALA A 229 -4.25 -8.42 28.14
N PRO A 230 -2.98 -8.01 28.03
CA PRO A 230 -2.14 -8.38 26.91
C PRO A 230 -2.09 -9.91 26.79
N VAL A 231 -2.40 -10.41 25.60
CA VAL A 231 -2.16 -11.81 25.25
C VAL A 231 -0.67 -12.03 25.42
N GLY A 232 -0.32 -12.81 26.45
CA GLY A 232 1.05 -13.07 26.82
C GLY A 232 1.89 -13.53 25.65
N ALA A 233 3.05 -12.92 25.51
CA ALA A 233 4.11 -13.41 24.65
C ALA A 233 4.49 -14.82 25.11
N ALA A 234 4.24 -15.81 24.26
CA ALA A 234 4.78 -17.15 24.35
C ALA A 234 5.65 -17.39 23.13
#